data_f96ab3cf3d0b2fd123b4613901c8ddd5
#
_entry.id   f96ab3cf3d0b2fd123b4613901c8ddd5
#
_cell.length_a   1.000
_cell.length_b   1.000
_cell.length_c   1.000
_cell.angle_alpha   90.00
_cell.angle_beta   90.00
_cell.angle_gamma   90.00
#
_symmetry.space_group_name_H-M   'P 1'
#
loop_
_entity.id
_entity.type
_entity.pdbx_description
1 polymer ?
#
loop_
_entity_poly.entity_id
_entity_poly.type
_entity_poly.pdbx_seq_one_letter_code
_entity_poly.pdbx_strand_id
1 'polypeptide(L)'
;DSVTEGFAIYEPLKSIAKVYGIRNSTPKTFLDNAAVIDHGHNKAEIPAIWDAISAEKPGKIYIMIGTNSIVSDPSDDALMHWYDQLLDKLMQTFPGVPIYVQGLTPVSKACAEENSNYSLTRLHTLNNKIAQMAATKGLYYIDTHEALANDEGYLPDEIAGWGGMHILPSGYFTWVDYLRTHTVYSPANLQFVELGPYA
;
A
#
# COMPACT_ATOMS: atom_id res chain seq x y z
N ASP A 1 -3.55 5.58 -1.03
CA ASP A 1 -4.34 6.13 0.07
C ASP A 1 -3.57 7.24 0.81
N SER A 2 -4.05 7.68 1.97
CA SER A 2 -3.40 8.77 2.76
C SER A 2 -2.01 8.42 3.27
N VAL A 3 -1.74 7.15 3.52
CA VAL A 3 -0.41 6.70 3.92
C VAL A 3 0.56 6.84 2.74
N THR A 4 0.14 6.49 1.53
CA THR A 4 0.93 6.72 0.30
C THR A 4 1.14 8.22 0.03
N GLU A 5 0.16 9.08 0.34
CA GLU A 5 0.26 10.53 0.17
C GLU A 5 1.44 11.14 0.96
N GLY A 6 1.80 10.54 2.08
CA GLY A 6 2.94 10.98 2.89
C GLY A 6 4.28 11.01 2.15
N PHE A 7 4.48 10.16 1.16
CA PHE A 7 5.67 10.23 0.30
C PHE A 7 5.77 11.53 -0.49
N ALA A 8 4.63 12.13 -0.87
CA ALA A 8 4.60 13.42 -1.53
C ALA A 8 4.70 14.58 -0.53
N ILE A 9 4.01 14.46 0.63
CA ILE A 9 3.98 15.52 1.65
C ILE A 9 5.35 15.72 2.29
N TYR A 10 6.01 14.62 2.67
CA TYR A 10 7.31 14.67 3.37
C TYR A 10 8.51 14.61 2.43
N GLU A 11 8.26 14.61 1.14
CA GLU A 11 9.25 14.77 0.06
C GLU A 11 10.39 13.73 -0.05
N PRO A 12 10.36 12.53 0.57
CA PRO A 12 11.49 11.59 0.44
C PRO A 12 11.69 11.11 -1.00
N LEU A 13 10.66 11.23 -1.87
CA LEU A 13 10.68 10.80 -3.27
C LEU A 13 10.51 11.94 -4.29
N LYS A 14 10.45 13.20 -3.86
CA LYS A 14 10.07 14.37 -4.68
C LYS A 14 10.78 14.47 -6.03
N SER A 15 12.05 14.07 -6.09
CA SER A 15 12.85 14.21 -7.33
C SER A 15 12.97 12.92 -8.15
N ILE A 16 12.50 11.78 -7.64
CA ILE A 16 12.77 10.46 -8.24
C ILE A 16 11.51 9.66 -8.57
N ALA A 17 10.36 10.03 -8.02
CA ALA A 17 9.10 9.35 -8.29
C ALA A 17 7.90 10.31 -8.31
N LYS A 18 6.89 9.97 -9.11
CA LYS A 18 5.57 10.57 -9.00
C LYS A 18 4.73 9.76 -8.01
N VAL A 19 4.11 10.47 -7.06
CA VAL A 19 3.31 9.87 -6.00
C VAL A 19 1.84 10.22 -6.22
N TYR A 20 1.00 9.21 -6.28
CA TYR A 20 -0.45 9.31 -6.37
C TYR A 20 -1.08 8.77 -5.09
N GLY A 21 -1.00 9.56 -4.04
CA GLY A 21 -1.63 9.26 -2.74
C GLY A 21 -2.94 10.02 -2.61
N ILE A 22 -4.05 9.31 -2.46
CA ILE A 22 -5.39 9.90 -2.40
C ILE A 22 -6.05 9.48 -1.09
N ARG A 23 -6.39 10.45 -0.26
CA ARG A 23 -7.06 10.19 1.04
C ARG A 23 -8.33 9.39 0.86
N ASN A 24 -8.59 8.51 1.80
CA ASN A 24 -9.76 7.64 1.83
C ASN A 24 -9.94 6.70 0.62
N SER A 25 -8.95 6.60 -0.27
CA SER A 25 -9.06 5.70 -1.39
C SER A 25 -8.94 4.23 -0.98
N THR A 26 -9.67 3.40 -1.70
CA THR A 26 -9.67 1.94 -1.63
C THR A 26 -9.37 1.37 -3.02
N PRO A 27 -9.03 0.09 -3.16
CA PRO A 27 -8.93 -0.55 -4.48
C PRO A 27 -10.17 -0.31 -5.35
N LYS A 28 -11.37 -0.38 -4.74
CA LYS A 28 -12.63 -0.14 -5.44
C LYS A 28 -12.75 1.28 -5.99
N THR A 29 -12.42 2.30 -5.20
CA THR A 29 -12.51 3.70 -5.65
C THR A 29 -11.53 4.00 -6.78
N PHE A 30 -10.37 3.34 -6.81
CA PHE A 30 -9.45 3.39 -7.94
C PHE A 30 -10.05 2.75 -9.19
N LEU A 31 -10.69 1.59 -9.06
CA LEU A 31 -11.33 0.90 -10.18
C LEU A 31 -12.49 1.71 -10.77
N ASP A 32 -13.29 2.33 -9.91
CA ASP A 32 -14.44 3.15 -10.30
C ASP A 32 -14.01 4.47 -10.98
N ASN A 33 -12.71 4.75 -11.05
CA ASN A 33 -12.15 5.99 -11.59
C ASN A 33 -12.81 7.23 -10.98
N ALA A 34 -13.09 7.18 -9.69
CA ALA A 34 -13.75 8.26 -8.99
C ALA A 34 -12.88 9.51 -9.01
N ALA A 35 -13.48 10.64 -9.41
CA ALA A 35 -12.86 11.94 -9.24
C ALA A 35 -12.64 12.22 -7.76
N VAL A 36 -11.47 12.69 -7.41
CA VAL A 36 -11.12 12.96 -6.02
C VAL A 36 -11.02 14.45 -5.81
N ILE A 37 -11.64 14.92 -4.74
CA ILE A 37 -11.46 16.30 -4.28
C ILE A 37 -10.15 16.35 -3.50
N ASP A 38 -9.21 17.13 -3.98
CA ASP A 38 -8.02 17.46 -3.20
C ASP A 38 -8.43 18.29 -1.99
N HIS A 39 -8.28 17.72 -0.80
CA HIS A 39 -8.47 18.44 0.45
C HIS A 39 -7.25 19.27 0.87
N GLY A 40 -6.23 19.37 -0.01
CA GLY A 40 -5.07 20.22 0.15
C GLY A 40 -5.40 21.71 0.04
N HIS A 41 -4.36 22.54 0.04
CA HIS A 41 -4.49 24.00 0.12
C HIS A 41 -5.26 24.64 -1.05
N ASN A 42 -5.42 23.97 -2.18
CA ASN A 42 -6.01 24.55 -3.40
C ASN A 42 -7.41 24.04 -3.75
N LYS A 43 -7.98 23.08 -3.04
CA LYS A 43 -9.30 22.48 -3.31
C LYS A 43 -9.58 22.21 -4.80
N ALA A 44 -8.54 21.91 -5.58
CA ALA A 44 -8.68 21.60 -6.99
C ALA A 44 -9.30 20.20 -7.16
N GLU A 45 -10.19 20.06 -8.15
CA GLU A 45 -10.58 18.73 -8.60
C GLU A 45 -9.34 18.05 -9.22
N ILE A 46 -8.93 16.91 -8.65
CA ILE A 46 -7.94 16.07 -9.29
C ILE A 46 -8.66 15.28 -10.39
N PRO A 47 -8.12 15.20 -11.60
CA PRO A 47 -8.64 14.34 -12.65
C PRO A 47 -8.85 12.93 -12.11
N ALA A 48 -9.81 12.20 -12.66
CA ALA A 48 -10.00 10.80 -12.33
C ALA A 48 -8.66 10.07 -12.37
N ILE A 49 -8.39 9.26 -11.35
CA ILE A 49 -7.04 8.73 -11.11
C ILE A 49 -6.44 8.02 -12.33
N TRP A 50 -7.27 7.27 -13.09
CA TRP A 50 -6.82 6.56 -14.28
C TRP A 50 -6.43 7.49 -15.43
N ASP A 51 -7.09 8.63 -15.56
CA ASP A 51 -6.75 9.63 -16.58
C ASP A 51 -5.38 10.25 -16.26
N ALA A 52 -5.10 10.45 -14.97
CA ALA A 52 -3.81 10.98 -14.54
C ALA A 52 -2.68 9.96 -14.69
N ILE A 53 -2.84 8.74 -14.19
CA ILE A 53 -1.75 7.75 -14.19
C ILE A 53 -1.52 7.12 -15.56
N SER A 54 -2.54 6.94 -16.38
CA SER A 54 -2.38 6.35 -17.72
C SER A 54 -1.61 7.24 -18.70
N ALA A 55 -1.56 8.54 -18.44
CA ALA A 55 -0.71 9.46 -19.19
C ALA A 55 0.78 9.33 -18.84
N GLU A 56 1.11 8.68 -17.73
CA GLU A 56 2.49 8.46 -17.31
C GLU A 56 3.14 7.33 -18.10
N LYS A 57 4.46 7.35 -18.13
CA LYS A 57 5.29 6.28 -18.71
C LYS A 57 6.22 5.74 -17.63
N PRO A 58 5.70 5.04 -16.62
CA PRO A 58 6.50 4.59 -15.50
C PRO A 58 7.48 3.49 -15.94
N GLY A 59 8.72 3.55 -15.47
CA GLY A 59 9.66 2.43 -15.57
C GLY A 59 9.41 1.34 -14.54
N LYS A 60 8.72 1.68 -13.42
CA LYS A 60 8.31 0.80 -12.33
C LYS A 60 7.08 1.37 -11.65
N ILE A 61 6.24 0.52 -11.09
CA ILE A 61 5.08 0.90 -10.29
C ILE A 61 5.21 0.28 -8.90
N TYR A 62 5.06 1.09 -7.87
CA TYR A 62 4.94 0.65 -6.49
C TYR A 62 3.52 0.96 -6.03
N ILE A 63 2.79 -0.04 -5.55
CA ILE A 63 1.41 0.14 -5.08
C ILE A 63 1.27 -0.33 -3.64
N MET A 64 0.72 0.53 -2.78
CA MET A 64 0.22 0.21 -1.45
C MET A 64 -1.15 0.86 -1.29
N ILE A 65 -2.17 0.04 -1.04
CA ILE A 65 -3.54 0.48 -0.85
C ILE A 65 -4.31 -0.60 -0.09
N GLY A 66 -5.30 -0.21 0.68
CA GLY A 66 -6.16 -1.15 1.39
C GLY A 66 -6.37 -0.81 2.87
N THR A 67 -5.56 0.07 3.45
CA THR A 67 -5.72 0.49 4.85
C THR A 67 -7.14 1.00 5.15
N ASN A 68 -7.75 1.77 4.24
CA ASN A 68 -9.13 2.22 4.39
C ASN A 68 -10.14 1.07 4.18
N SER A 69 -9.84 0.11 3.31
CA SER A 69 -10.71 -1.04 3.03
C SER A 69 -10.91 -1.93 4.25
N ILE A 70 -9.94 -1.98 5.16
CA ILE A 70 -10.04 -2.75 6.42
C ILE A 70 -11.32 -2.42 7.19
N VAL A 71 -11.78 -1.18 7.13
CA VAL A 71 -12.97 -0.69 7.84
C VAL A 71 -14.13 -0.32 6.93
N SER A 72 -13.89 -0.04 5.65
CA SER A 72 -14.93 0.43 4.72
C SER A 72 -15.52 -0.67 3.86
N ASP A 73 -14.77 -1.72 3.53
CA ASP A 73 -15.26 -2.83 2.74
C ASP A 73 -16.04 -3.83 3.61
N PRO A 74 -17.06 -4.50 3.06
CA PRO A 74 -17.93 -5.37 3.86
C PRO A 74 -17.24 -6.64 4.37
N SER A 75 -16.10 -7.02 3.78
CA SER A 75 -15.30 -8.18 4.20
C SER A 75 -13.88 -8.14 3.64
N ASP A 76 -12.99 -8.95 4.19
CA ASP A 76 -11.65 -9.17 3.66
C ASP A 76 -11.69 -9.76 2.24
N ASP A 77 -12.68 -10.59 1.93
CA ASP A 77 -12.83 -11.15 0.59
C ASP A 77 -13.25 -10.08 -0.43
N ALA A 78 -14.07 -9.10 -0.04
CA ALA A 78 -14.41 -7.96 -0.90
C ALA A 78 -13.17 -7.08 -1.16
N LEU A 79 -12.36 -6.81 -0.12
CA LEU A 79 -11.08 -6.10 -0.26
C LEU A 79 -10.17 -6.83 -1.27
N MET A 80 -9.98 -8.14 -1.07
CA MET A 80 -9.12 -8.95 -1.95
C MET A 80 -9.65 -8.99 -3.38
N HIS A 81 -10.96 -9.10 -3.58
CA HIS A 81 -11.59 -9.07 -4.90
C HIS A 81 -11.30 -7.76 -5.65
N TRP A 82 -11.50 -6.61 -5.00
CA TRP A 82 -11.22 -5.32 -5.64
C TRP A 82 -9.74 -5.08 -5.85
N TYR A 83 -8.89 -5.58 -4.94
CA TYR A 83 -7.45 -5.47 -5.10
C TYR A 83 -6.93 -6.29 -6.27
N ASP A 84 -7.45 -7.51 -6.43
CA ASP A 84 -7.15 -8.39 -7.56
C ASP A 84 -7.48 -7.74 -8.91
N GLN A 85 -8.69 -7.17 -9.03
CA GLN A 85 -9.10 -6.44 -10.23
C GLN A 85 -8.27 -5.17 -10.48
N LEU A 86 -7.85 -4.47 -9.42
CA LEU A 86 -6.98 -3.31 -9.53
C LEU A 86 -5.62 -3.69 -10.10
N LEU A 87 -5.03 -4.79 -9.64
CA LEU A 87 -3.76 -5.28 -10.18
C LEU A 87 -3.89 -5.70 -11.64
N ASP A 88 -4.97 -6.39 -12.01
CA ASP A 88 -5.23 -6.73 -13.42
C ASP A 88 -5.34 -5.50 -14.31
N LYS A 89 -6.04 -4.48 -13.85
CA LYS A 89 -6.16 -3.21 -14.57
C LYS A 89 -4.82 -2.50 -14.73
N LEU A 90 -3.97 -2.51 -13.68
CA LEU A 90 -2.61 -1.97 -13.76
C LEU A 90 -1.75 -2.72 -14.77
N MET A 91 -1.78 -4.06 -14.77
CA MET A 91 -1.04 -4.90 -15.71
C MET A 91 -1.49 -4.67 -17.16
N GLN A 92 -2.79 -4.50 -17.38
CA GLN A 92 -3.36 -4.19 -18.70
C GLN A 92 -2.99 -2.78 -19.18
N THR A 93 -2.99 -1.81 -18.27
CA THR A 93 -2.68 -0.41 -18.61
C THR A 93 -1.19 -0.21 -18.89
N PHE A 94 -0.33 -0.93 -18.18
CA PHE A 94 1.12 -0.81 -18.24
C PHE A 94 1.80 -2.16 -18.57
N PRO A 95 1.59 -2.71 -19.75
CA PRO A 95 2.13 -4.02 -20.10
C PRO A 95 3.66 -4.05 -20.05
N GLY A 96 4.21 -5.04 -19.34
CA GLY A 96 5.65 -5.24 -19.20
C GLY A 96 6.34 -4.32 -18.18
N VAL A 97 5.61 -3.41 -17.54
CA VAL A 97 6.18 -2.58 -16.46
C VAL A 97 6.22 -3.39 -15.17
N PRO A 98 7.36 -3.48 -14.48
CA PRO A 98 7.45 -4.14 -13.18
C PRO A 98 6.53 -3.47 -12.15
N ILE A 99 5.68 -4.27 -11.50
CA ILE A 99 4.77 -3.81 -10.44
C ILE A 99 5.19 -4.44 -9.12
N TYR A 100 5.43 -3.60 -8.14
CA TYR A 100 5.82 -3.96 -6.78
C TYR A 100 4.62 -3.70 -5.87
N VAL A 101 4.00 -4.79 -5.41
CA VAL A 101 2.87 -4.76 -4.49
C VAL A 101 3.42 -4.73 -3.08
N GLN A 102 3.10 -3.68 -2.34
CA GLN A 102 3.54 -3.52 -0.96
C GLN A 102 2.46 -4.03 -0.01
N GLY A 103 2.87 -4.71 1.05
CA GLY A 103 1.98 -5.07 2.14
C GLY A 103 1.40 -3.82 2.83
N LEU A 104 0.32 -4.00 3.58
CA LEU A 104 -0.22 -2.97 4.45
C LEU A 104 0.78 -2.66 5.56
N THR A 105 0.94 -1.39 5.88
CA THR A 105 1.83 -0.96 6.94
C THR A 105 1.36 -1.42 8.32
N PRO A 106 2.26 -1.63 9.29
CA PRO A 106 1.87 -1.83 10.67
C PRO A 106 1.14 -0.60 11.21
N VAL A 107 0.38 -0.80 12.28
CA VAL A 107 -0.22 0.27 13.07
C VAL A 107 0.38 0.25 14.48
N SER A 108 0.24 1.36 15.24
CA SER A 108 0.68 1.39 16.63
C SER A 108 -0.07 0.38 17.48
N LYS A 109 0.55 -0.07 18.57
CA LYS A 109 -0.08 -1.00 19.52
C LYS A 109 -1.41 -0.46 20.06
N ALA A 110 -1.43 0.82 20.43
CA ALA A 110 -2.64 1.49 20.88
C ALA A 110 -3.77 1.45 19.83
N CYS A 111 -3.46 1.72 18.57
CA CYS A 111 -4.44 1.63 17.47
C CYS A 111 -5.01 0.21 17.33
N ALA A 112 -4.17 -0.81 17.40
CA ALA A 112 -4.59 -2.21 17.28
C ALA A 112 -5.44 -2.68 18.48
N GLU A 113 -5.16 -2.17 19.68
CA GLU A 113 -5.92 -2.47 20.90
C GLU A 113 -7.28 -1.73 20.93
N GLU A 114 -7.34 -0.50 20.45
CA GLU A 114 -8.57 0.29 20.38
C GLU A 114 -9.51 -0.16 19.26
N ASN A 115 -8.97 -0.68 18.16
CA ASN A 115 -9.74 -1.10 17.01
C ASN A 115 -9.29 -2.47 16.49
N SER A 116 -10.05 -3.51 16.83
CA SER A 116 -9.78 -4.89 16.44
C SER A 116 -9.69 -5.11 14.92
N ASN A 117 -10.23 -4.20 14.11
CA ASN A 117 -10.06 -4.24 12.66
C ASN A 117 -8.59 -4.14 12.24
N TYR A 118 -7.76 -3.46 13.03
CA TYR A 118 -6.33 -3.33 12.82
C TYR A 118 -5.50 -4.27 13.68
N SER A 119 -6.10 -5.36 14.20
CA SER A 119 -5.32 -6.36 14.95
C SER A 119 -4.16 -6.91 14.12
N LEU A 120 -3.04 -7.16 14.79
CA LEU A 120 -1.83 -7.69 14.16
C LEU A 120 -2.11 -8.98 13.36
N THR A 121 -2.90 -9.89 13.94
CA THR A 121 -3.30 -11.14 13.27
C THR A 121 -4.05 -10.90 11.96
N ARG A 122 -4.98 -9.91 11.94
CA ARG A 122 -5.71 -9.60 10.72
C ARG A 122 -4.83 -8.94 9.67
N LEU A 123 -3.96 -8.00 10.07
CA LEU A 123 -2.99 -7.37 9.17
C LEU A 123 -2.05 -8.40 8.54
N HIS A 124 -1.53 -9.34 9.33
CA HIS A 124 -0.70 -10.44 8.82
C HIS A 124 -1.48 -11.34 7.85
N THR A 125 -2.74 -11.68 8.17
CA THR A 125 -3.59 -12.47 7.27
C THR A 125 -3.82 -11.76 5.95
N LEU A 126 -4.10 -10.46 5.97
CA LEU A 126 -4.28 -9.66 4.75
C LEU A 126 -2.98 -9.55 3.95
N ASN A 127 -1.85 -9.32 4.61
CA ASN A 127 -0.55 -9.24 3.94
C ASN A 127 -0.15 -10.58 3.32
N ASN A 128 -0.45 -11.72 3.95
CA ASN A 128 -0.28 -13.04 3.35
C ASN A 128 -1.12 -13.19 2.07
N LYS A 129 -2.40 -12.80 2.11
CA LYS A 129 -3.29 -12.84 0.92
C LYS A 129 -2.78 -11.92 -0.20
N ILE A 130 -2.32 -10.71 0.14
CA ILE A 130 -1.75 -9.75 -0.84
C ILE A 130 -0.48 -10.32 -1.48
N ALA A 131 0.41 -10.92 -0.67
CA ALA A 131 1.63 -11.53 -1.14
C ALA A 131 1.35 -12.71 -2.09
N GLN A 132 0.42 -13.58 -1.74
CA GLN A 132 0.00 -14.72 -2.57
C GLN A 132 -0.63 -14.24 -3.89
N MET A 133 -1.46 -13.20 -3.85
CA MET A 133 -2.05 -12.59 -5.03
C MET A 133 -0.98 -12.01 -5.96
N ALA A 134 -0.02 -11.27 -5.42
CA ALA A 134 1.09 -10.73 -6.19
C ALA A 134 1.89 -11.85 -6.87
N ALA A 135 2.24 -12.89 -6.12
CA ALA A 135 2.98 -14.05 -6.63
C ALA A 135 2.20 -14.79 -7.73
N THR A 136 0.90 -15.03 -7.55
CA THR A 136 0.04 -15.69 -8.54
C THR A 136 -0.03 -14.91 -9.85
N LYS A 137 0.01 -13.58 -9.79
CA LYS A 137 0.03 -12.71 -10.97
C LYS A 137 1.43 -12.49 -11.56
N GLY A 138 2.47 -13.08 -10.98
CA GLY A 138 3.87 -12.87 -11.40
C GLY A 138 4.39 -11.47 -11.08
N LEU A 139 3.80 -10.79 -10.10
CA LEU A 139 4.20 -9.49 -9.60
C LEU A 139 5.18 -9.65 -8.43
N TYR A 140 5.86 -8.56 -8.08
CA TYR A 140 6.77 -8.53 -6.94
C TYR A 140 6.02 -8.11 -5.68
N TYR A 141 6.33 -8.74 -4.54
CA TYR A 141 5.83 -8.32 -3.25
C TYR A 141 6.94 -7.66 -2.42
N ILE A 142 6.61 -6.63 -1.67
CA ILE A 142 7.50 -5.96 -0.72
C ILE A 142 6.83 -5.95 0.66
N ASP A 143 7.53 -6.44 1.65
CA ASP A 143 7.04 -6.48 3.03
C ASP A 143 7.31 -5.16 3.75
N THR A 144 6.34 -4.25 3.72
CA THR A 144 6.44 -2.98 4.44
C THR A 144 6.35 -3.15 5.95
N HIS A 145 5.81 -4.27 6.43
CA HIS A 145 5.77 -4.58 7.85
C HIS A 145 7.18 -4.80 8.40
N GLU A 146 8.00 -5.61 7.69
CA GLU A 146 9.41 -5.80 8.02
C GLU A 146 10.18 -4.47 8.10
N ALA A 147 9.85 -3.51 7.22
CA ALA A 147 10.52 -2.22 7.17
C ALA A 147 10.21 -1.32 8.37
N LEU A 148 9.01 -1.40 8.91
CA LEU A 148 8.43 -0.37 9.78
C LEU A 148 8.04 -0.87 11.17
N ALA A 149 7.88 -2.19 11.36
CA ALA A 149 7.47 -2.74 12.63
C ALA A 149 8.62 -2.87 13.63
N ASN A 150 8.29 -2.76 14.91
CA ASN A 150 9.18 -3.14 16.00
C ASN A 150 9.16 -4.66 16.21
N ASP A 151 9.94 -5.14 17.19
CA ASP A 151 10.04 -6.58 17.51
C ASP A 151 8.71 -7.23 17.93
N GLU A 152 7.72 -6.44 18.35
CA GLU A 152 6.36 -6.90 18.67
C GLU A 152 5.42 -6.91 17.44
N GLY A 153 5.87 -6.39 16.28
CA GLY A 153 5.10 -6.31 15.04
C GLY A 153 4.25 -5.05 14.90
N TYR A 154 4.40 -4.06 15.77
CA TYR A 154 3.65 -2.80 15.72
C TYR A 154 4.49 -1.64 15.18
N LEU A 155 3.82 -0.65 14.62
CA LEU A 155 4.45 0.62 14.27
C LEU A 155 4.97 1.29 15.56
N PRO A 156 6.27 1.57 15.67
CA PRO A 156 6.84 2.23 16.85
C PRO A 156 6.21 3.60 17.09
N ASP A 157 5.97 3.96 18.36
CA ASP A 157 5.34 5.23 18.72
C ASP A 157 6.14 6.45 18.23
N GLU A 158 7.46 6.33 18.11
CA GLU A 158 8.36 7.39 17.63
C GLU A 158 8.14 7.76 16.16
N ILE A 159 7.57 6.85 15.38
CA ILE A 159 7.25 7.08 13.97
C ILE A 159 5.75 6.98 13.68
N ALA A 160 4.92 6.66 14.68
CA ALA A 160 3.48 6.63 14.56
C ALA A 160 2.91 8.06 14.59
N GLY A 161 2.09 8.36 13.60
CA GLY A 161 1.39 9.63 13.47
C GLY A 161 -0.08 9.54 13.88
N TRP A 162 -0.90 10.41 13.30
CA TRP A 162 -2.32 10.52 13.62
C TRP A 162 -3.05 9.17 13.53
N GLY A 163 -3.81 8.86 14.57
CA GLY A 163 -4.59 7.63 14.67
C GLY A 163 -3.76 6.34 14.80
N GLY A 164 -2.43 6.45 14.98
CA GLY A 164 -1.55 5.30 15.10
C GLY A 164 -1.38 4.48 13.81
N MET A 165 -2.04 4.86 12.71
CA MET A 165 -1.94 4.23 11.39
C MET A 165 -1.19 5.09 10.38
N HIS A 166 -1.11 6.41 10.59
CA HIS A 166 -0.29 7.29 9.77
C HIS A 166 1.15 7.27 10.27
N ILE A 167 2.06 7.65 9.40
CA ILE A 167 3.50 7.55 9.64
C ILE A 167 4.09 8.96 9.69
N LEU A 168 4.96 9.22 10.65
CA LEU A 168 5.71 10.48 10.75
C LEU A 168 6.84 10.53 9.71
N PRO A 169 7.39 11.72 9.40
CA PRO A 169 8.40 11.89 8.36
C PRO A 169 9.59 10.92 8.45
N SER A 170 10.10 10.66 9.66
CA SER A 170 11.22 9.73 9.88
C SER A 170 10.92 8.31 9.40
N GLY A 171 9.67 7.83 9.60
CA GLY A 171 9.26 6.51 9.12
C GLY A 171 9.22 6.42 7.58
N TYR A 172 8.88 7.51 6.88
CA TYR A 172 8.94 7.53 5.41
C TYR A 172 10.37 7.44 4.89
N PHE A 173 11.36 8.02 5.56
CA PHE A 173 12.75 7.87 5.17
C PHE A 173 13.22 6.42 5.36
N THR A 174 12.88 5.78 6.48
CA THR A 174 13.15 4.35 6.71
C THR A 174 12.51 3.49 5.63
N TRP A 175 11.25 3.77 5.27
CA TRP A 175 10.53 3.04 4.23
C TRP A 175 11.20 3.20 2.86
N VAL A 176 11.60 4.41 2.47
CA VAL A 176 12.31 4.63 1.19
C VAL A 176 13.64 3.90 1.14
N ASP A 177 14.41 3.90 2.23
CA ASP A 177 15.67 3.17 2.27
C ASP A 177 15.46 1.65 2.16
N TYR A 178 14.40 1.14 2.77
CA TYR A 178 13.99 -0.26 2.59
C TYR A 178 13.62 -0.55 1.12
N LEU A 179 12.80 0.30 0.48
CA LEU A 179 12.43 0.14 -0.92
C LEU A 179 13.63 0.15 -1.88
N ARG A 180 14.71 0.83 -1.54
CA ARG A 180 15.93 0.88 -2.36
C ARG A 180 16.73 -0.42 -2.33
N THR A 181 16.63 -1.19 -1.25
CA THR A 181 17.43 -2.38 -1.00
C THR A 181 16.66 -3.68 -1.09
N HIS A 182 15.32 -3.65 -0.98
CA HIS A 182 14.45 -4.82 -0.94
C HIS A 182 13.45 -4.79 -2.11
N THR A 183 13.95 -4.91 -3.32
CA THR A 183 13.10 -4.81 -4.53
C THR A 183 12.67 -6.16 -5.10
N VAL A 184 13.06 -7.29 -4.50
CA VAL A 184 12.72 -8.61 -5.08
C VAL A 184 12.55 -9.66 -3.99
N TYR A 185 11.31 -10.00 -3.65
CA TYR A 185 11.01 -11.37 -3.23
C TYR A 185 10.90 -12.23 -4.48
N SER A 186 11.78 -13.22 -4.59
CA SER A 186 11.77 -14.10 -5.75
C SER A 186 10.47 -14.92 -5.80
N PRO A 187 9.74 -14.94 -6.94
CA PRO A 187 8.61 -15.85 -7.14
C PRO A 187 8.97 -17.33 -6.99
N ALA A 188 10.27 -17.67 -6.95
CA ALA A 188 10.76 -19.03 -6.78
C ALA A 188 10.70 -19.53 -5.31
N ASN A 189 10.38 -18.70 -4.33
CA ASN A 189 10.17 -19.17 -2.97
C ASN A 189 8.74 -19.73 -2.82
N LEU A 190 8.62 -21.06 -2.94
CA LEU A 190 7.33 -21.75 -2.89
C LEU A 190 6.58 -21.53 -1.56
N GLN A 191 7.28 -21.49 -0.43
CA GLN A 191 6.65 -21.23 0.86
C GLN A 191 6.00 -19.83 0.89
N PHE A 192 6.67 -18.85 0.36
CA PHE A 192 6.14 -17.49 0.25
C PHE A 192 4.91 -17.42 -0.67
N VAL A 193 4.96 -18.14 -1.81
CA VAL A 193 3.85 -18.20 -2.78
C VAL A 193 2.63 -18.91 -2.19
N GLU A 194 2.84 -20.00 -1.44
CA GLU A 194 1.74 -20.83 -0.91
C GLU A 194 1.14 -20.29 0.38
N LEU A 195 1.95 -19.77 1.29
CA LEU A 195 1.53 -19.45 2.66
C LEU A 195 1.61 -17.94 2.97
N GLY A 196 2.47 -17.21 2.28
CA GLY A 196 2.74 -15.79 2.55
C GLY A 196 3.82 -15.56 3.63
N PRO A 197 4.23 -14.29 3.85
CA PRO A 197 5.37 -13.97 4.71
C PRO A 197 5.15 -14.21 6.21
N TYR A 198 3.90 -14.33 6.65
CA TYR A 198 3.54 -14.47 8.08
C TYR A 198 2.89 -15.84 8.42
N ALA A 199 3.18 -16.86 7.62
CA ALA A 199 2.64 -18.21 7.81
C ALA A 199 3.47 -19.07 8.76
#